data_d315e2d50839da153d52e7845138eba1
#
_entry.id   d315e2d50839da153d52e7845138eba1
#
_cell.length_a   1.000
_cell.length_b   1.000
_cell.length_c   1.000
_cell.angle_alpha   90.00
_cell.angle_beta   90.00
_cell.angle_gamma   90.00
#
_symmetry.space_group_name_H-M   'P 1'
#
loop_
_entity.id
_entity.type
_entity.pdbx_description
1 polymer ?
#
loop_
_entity_poly.entity_id
_entity_poly.type
_entity_poly.pdbx_seq_one_letter_code
_entity_poly.pdbx_strand_id
1 'polypeptide(L)'
;MKIALVTDAWLPQVNGVVTTLVELVRELESLGHQINVIHPGQFKTRPCPGYAGIDLAVRSRKILSQKLDGLAPDAIHIATEGPLGWDARAYCIKKEIKFTTAFHTKFPEILHAALNVPLAWGYALLRNFHKPSSGVMVPTQGVLRMLDQRGFRNLRSWTHGVDMSLFAYHEQPTIHPLLGVLARPVSLFVGRLSYEKNIEAFLQLDTPGTKVVCGVGPLGASLKERYPLVRWLGNLPRDELALVYAAADLFVLSSKSETFGLVMLEAMACGTPVAAYPVDGPLEVLGQSSGAALGGALHNDLLTAWYRALAVPRHEARNRAQVFSWTQATRMFLEHLVPVRSVLPAGPD
;
A
#
# COMPACT_ATOMS: atom_id res chain seq x y z
N MET A 1 -24.80 -0.75 -5.92
CA MET A 1 -24.78 0.09 -4.69
C MET A 1 -24.08 1.40 -4.97
N LYS A 2 -24.50 2.44 -4.27
CA LYS A 2 -23.82 3.74 -4.25
C LYS A 2 -22.91 3.81 -3.02
N ILE A 3 -21.60 3.85 -3.23
CA ILE A 3 -20.60 3.79 -2.16
C ILE A 3 -19.91 5.16 -2.04
N ALA A 4 -19.87 5.74 -0.85
CA ALA A 4 -19.03 6.88 -0.55
C ALA A 4 -17.68 6.38 0.00
N LEU A 5 -16.61 6.66 -0.73
CA LEU A 5 -15.23 6.38 -0.35
C LEU A 5 -14.57 7.68 0.10
N VAL A 6 -14.31 7.84 1.41
CA VAL A 6 -13.67 9.04 1.96
C VAL A 6 -12.19 8.76 2.22
N THR A 7 -11.32 9.59 1.66
CA THR A 7 -9.87 9.40 1.78
C THR A 7 -9.11 10.73 1.78
N ASP A 8 -8.01 10.80 2.54
CA ASP A 8 -7.03 11.90 2.48
C ASP A 8 -5.90 11.60 1.45
N ALA A 9 -5.82 10.35 0.97
CA ALA A 9 -4.84 9.89 -0.02
C ALA A 9 -5.54 9.62 -1.36
N TRP A 10 -5.31 10.49 -2.34
CA TRP A 10 -5.88 10.37 -3.70
C TRP A 10 -4.97 11.02 -4.72
N LEU A 11 -5.23 10.80 -5.99
CA LEU A 11 -4.53 11.45 -7.10
C LEU A 11 -4.46 12.97 -6.91
N PRO A 12 -3.35 13.65 -7.25
CA PRO A 12 -2.17 13.12 -7.96
C PRO A 12 -1.07 12.52 -7.07
N GLN A 13 -1.33 12.22 -5.80
CA GLN A 13 -0.34 11.58 -4.93
C GLN A 13 0.06 10.20 -5.47
N VAL A 14 1.34 9.85 -5.33
CA VAL A 14 1.88 8.54 -5.75
C VAL A 14 2.32 7.77 -4.50
N ASN A 15 1.52 6.81 -4.07
CA ASN A 15 1.82 5.92 -2.95
C ASN A 15 0.92 4.67 -2.98
N GLY A 16 1.25 3.66 -2.18
CA GLY A 16 0.53 2.38 -2.18
C GLY A 16 -0.95 2.49 -1.79
N VAL A 17 -1.33 3.46 -0.94
CA VAL A 17 -2.75 3.68 -0.55
C VAL A 17 -3.54 4.18 -1.76
N VAL A 18 -3.01 5.17 -2.48
CA VAL A 18 -3.65 5.70 -3.69
C VAL A 18 -3.80 4.61 -4.75
N THR A 19 -2.74 3.82 -4.99
CA THR A 19 -2.80 2.69 -5.93
C THR A 19 -3.89 1.70 -5.52
N THR A 20 -3.95 1.32 -4.24
CA THR A 20 -4.99 0.41 -3.73
C THR A 20 -6.40 0.95 -3.97
N LEU A 21 -6.63 2.22 -3.65
CA LEU A 21 -7.96 2.82 -3.76
C LEU A 21 -8.39 3.04 -5.21
N VAL A 22 -7.47 3.42 -6.10
CA VAL A 22 -7.75 3.57 -7.54
C VAL A 22 -8.12 2.23 -8.16
N GLU A 23 -7.36 1.17 -7.87
CA GLU A 23 -7.67 -0.16 -8.39
C GLU A 23 -8.98 -0.71 -7.81
N LEU A 24 -9.23 -0.51 -6.50
CA LEU A 24 -10.50 -0.88 -5.88
C LEU A 24 -11.69 -0.17 -6.54
N VAL A 25 -11.59 1.13 -6.80
CA VAL A 25 -12.65 1.90 -7.47
C VAL A 25 -12.88 1.35 -8.87
N ARG A 26 -11.82 1.11 -9.64
CA ARG A 26 -11.92 0.53 -11.01
C ARG A 26 -12.67 -0.81 -11.01
N GLU A 27 -12.30 -1.70 -10.09
CA GLU A 27 -12.95 -3.01 -9.97
C GLU A 27 -14.41 -2.91 -9.51
N LEU A 28 -14.70 -2.05 -8.52
CA LEU A 28 -16.06 -1.82 -8.06
C LEU A 28 -16.97 -1.26 -9.16
N GLU A 29 -16.47 -0.30 -9.95
CA GLU A 29 -17.20 0.27 -11.09
C GLU A 29 -17.44 -0.78 -12.19
N SER A 30 -16.45 -1.65 -12.46
CA SER A 30 -16.61 -2.76 -13.40
C SER A 30 -17.70 -3.75 -12.99
N LEU A 31 -17.95 -3.89 -11.67
CA LEU A 31 -19.04 -4.68 -11.11
C LEU A 31 -20.38 -3.94 -11.06
N GLY A 32 -20.48 -2.74 -11.62
CA GLY A 32 -21.70 -1.95 -11.69
C GLY A 32 -22.05 -1.18 -10.41
N HIS A 33 -21.08 -0.98 -9.49
CA HIS A 33 -21.28 -0.11 -8.35
C HIS A 33 -20.97 1.35 -8.72
N GLN A 34 -21.70 2.29 -8.11
CA GLN A 34 -21.43 3.73 -8.25
C GLN A 34 -20.54 4.18 -7.11
N ILE A 35 -19.28 4.57 -7.42
CA ILE A 35 -18.32 5.00 -6.42
C ILE A 35 -18.17 6.51 -6.43
N ASN A 36 -18.32 7.13 -5.27
CA ASN A 36 -18.14 8.55 -5.08
C ASN A 36 -16.97 8.78 -4.13
N VAL A 37 -15.82 9.12 -4.71
CA VAL A 37 -14.60 9.40 -3.95
C VAL A 37 -14.65 10.83 -3.43
N ILE A 38 -14.53 11.00 -2.12
CA ILE A 38 -14.41 12.28 -1.43
C ILE A 38 -12.98 12.43 -0.96
N HIS A 39 -12.24 13.37 -1.55
CA HIS A 39 -10.80 13.54 -1.37
C HIS A 39 -10.37 15.02 -1.25
N PRO A 40 -9.14 15.33 -0.79
CA PRO A 40 -8.71 16.69 -0.49
C PRO A 40 -8.85 17.68 -1.64
N GLY A 41 -8.64 17.27 -2.90
CA GLY A 41 -8.77 18.13 -4.07
C GLY A 41 -10.16 18.74 -4.30
N GLN A 42 -11.17 18.33 -3.53
CA GLN A 42 -12.52 18.89 -3.55
C GLN A 42 -12.75 19.97 -2.47
N PHE A 43 -11.72 20.31 -1.70
CA PHE A 43 -11.79 21.22 -0.56
C PHE A 43 -10.66 22.23 -0.60
N LYS A 44 -10.71 23.23 0.30
CA LYS A 44 -9.52 24.04 0.59
C LYS A 44 -8.49 23.16 1.29
N THR A 45 -7.24 23.26 0.86
CA THR A 45 -6.15 22.44 1.40
C THR A 45 -5.02 23.28 1.96
N ARG A 46 -4.15 22.62 2.73
CA ARG A 46 -2.83 23.11 3.11
C ARG A 46 -1.81 21.96 2.96
N PRO A 47 -0.56 22.25 2.62
CA PRO A 47 0.49 21.21 2.56
C PRO A 47 0.63 20.49 3.91
N CYS A 48 0.86 19.15 3.85
CA CYS A 48 1.17 18.36 5.03
C CYS A 48 2.61 18.67 5.49
N PRO A 49 2.81 19.09 6.75
CA PRO A 49 4.16 19.32 7.27
C PRO A 49 5.05 18.07 7.16
N GLY A 50 6.25 18.22 6.60
CA GLY A 50 7.21 17.12 6.42
C GLY A 50 6.92 16.15 5.28
N TYR A 51 5.79 16.31 4.56
CA TYR A 51 5.41 15.43 3.45
C TYR A 51 5.05 16.24 2.21
N ALA A 52 6.05 16.53 1.39
CA ALA A 52 5.83 17.22 0.11
C ALA A 52 4.90 16.41 -0.81
N GLY A 53 3.96 17.10 -1.45
CA GLY A 53 3.00 16.48 -2.37
C GLY A 53 1.78 15.84 -1.69
N ILE A 54 1.64 15.99 -0.36
CA ILE A 54 0.43 15.60 0.36
C ILE A 54 -0.27 16.87 0.84
N ASP A 55 -1.50 17.06 0.40
CA ASP A 55 -2.36 18.16 0.81
C ASP A 55 -3.45 17.67 1.76
N LEU A 56 -3.62 18.38 2.87
CA LEU A 56 -4.64 18.10 3.88
C LEU A 56 -5.81 19.04 3.73
N ALA A 57 -7.03 18.52 3.70
CA ALA A 57 -8.24 19.32 3.69
C ALA A 57 -8.39 20.14 5.00
N VAL A 58 -8.81 21.38 4.88
CA VAL A 58 -9.05 22.28 6.03
C VAL A 58 -10.48 22.80 6.01
N ARG A 59 -11.11 22.86 7.21
CA ARG A 59 -12.51 23.32 7.40
C ARG A 59 -13.49 22.53 6.52
N SER A 60 -13.24 21.23 6.30
CA SER A 60 -13.98 20.37 5.37
C SER A 60 -15.32 19.88 5.92
N ARG A 61 -15.52 19.86 7.24
CA ARG A 61 -16.64 19.20 7.93
C ARG A 61 -18.03 19.56 7.39
N LYS A 62 -18.32 20.86 7.19
CA LYS A 62 -19.63 21.32 6.70
C LYS A 62 -19.86 20.88 5.25
N ILE A 63 -18.86 21.08 4.39
CA ILE A 63 -18.94 20.74 2.97
C ILE A 63 -19.03 19.20 2.80
N LEU A 64 -18.23 18.45 3.56
CA LEU A 64 -18.27 16.98 3.54
C LEU A 64 -19.64 16.46 3.99
N SER A 65 -20.21 17.02 5.06
CA SER A 65 -21.56 16.65 5.52
C SER A 65 -22.61 16.91 4.44
N GLN A 66 -22.58 18.07 3.78
CA GLN A 66 -23.49 18.39 2.67
C GLN A 66 -23.32 17.43 1.48
N LYS A 67 -22.07 17.07 1.14
CA LYS A 67 -21.81 16.08 0.08
C LYS A 67 -22.39 14.71 0.43
N LEU A 68 -22.19 14.22 1.64
CA LEU A 68 -22.73 12.94 2.09
C LEU A 68 -24.28 12.94 2.18
N ASP A 69 -24.88 14.03 2.67
CA ASP A 69 -26.34 14.20 2.70
C ASP A 69 -26.93 14.21 1.27
N GLY A 70 -26.32 14.94 0.32
CA GLY A 70 -26.76 14.98 -1.07
C GLY A 70 -26.51 13.70 -1.86
N LEU A 71 -25.45 12.97 -1.52
CA LEU A 71 -25.12 11.70 -2.14
C LEU A 71 -26.08 10.59 -1.70
N ALA A 72 -26.51 10.59 -0.44
CA ALA A 72 -27.33 9.54 0.17
C ALA A 72 -26.79 8.12 -0.17
N PRO A 73 -25.54 7.77 0.24
CA PRO A 73 -24.91 6.52 -0.14
C PRO A 73 -25.55 5.31 0.55
N ASP A 74 -25.46 4.14 -0.08
CA ASP A 74 -25.86 2.86 0.51
C ASP A 74 -24.82 2.37 1.56
N ALA A 75 -23.55 2.73 1.36
CA ALA A 75 -22.45 2.39 2.27
C ALA A 75 -21.39 3.52 2.30
N ILE A 76 -20.73 3.67 3.46
CA ILE A 76 -19.63 4.61 3.67
C ILE A 76 -18.39 3.85 4.11
N HIS A 77 -17.31 4.03 3.36
CA HIS A 77 -15.98 3.56 3.73
C HIS A 77 -15.02 4.73 3.94
N ILE A 78 -14.38 4.78 5.09
CA ILE A 78 -13.36 5.80 5.43
C ILE A 78 -12.00 5.14 5.36
N ALA A 79 -11.27 5.41 4.28
CA ALA A 79 -10.05 4.70 3.95
C ALA A 79 -8.79 5.21 4.69
N THR A 80 -8.83 6.44 5.23
CA THR A 80 -7.65 7.04 5.89
C THR A 80 -8.03 7.79 7.16
N GLU A 81 -7.06 7.95 8.06
CA GLU A 81 -7.21 8.58 9.38
C GLU A 81 -6.85 10.08 9.38
N GLY A 82 -6.79 10.70 8.22
CA GLY A 82 -6.52 12.14 8.07
C GLY A 82 -7.73 13.02 8.36
N PRO A 83 -7.63 14.35 8.13
CA PRO A 83 -8.69 15.31 8.45
C PRO A 83 -10.06 14.98 7.85
N LEU A 84 -10.11 14.53 6.58
CA LEU A 84 -11.37 14.10 5.95
C LEU A 84 -11.93 12.84 6.62
N GLY A 85 -11.05 11.90 6.97
CA GLY A 85 -11.46 10.69 7.69
C GLY A 85 -12.08 11.03 9.05
N TRP A 86 -11.49 11.93 9.83
CA TRP A 86 -12.05 12.39 11.10
C TRP A 86 -13.37 13.13 10.93
N ASP A 87 -13.53 13.96 9.90
CA ASP A 87 -14.77 14.66 9.62
C ASP A 87 -15.89 13.71 9.19
N ALA A 88 -15.58 12.72 8.34
CA ALA A 88 -16.53 11.69 7.94
C ALA A 88 -16.96 10.79 9.11
N ARG A 89 -16.00 10.39 9.96
CA ARG A 89 -16.28 9.66 11.20
C ARG A 89 -17.23 10.44 12.11
N ALA A 90 -16.97 11.75 12.31
CA ALA A 90 -17.81 12.60 13.13
C ALA A 90 -19.23 12.76 12.56
N TYR A 91 -19.35 12.85 11.23
CA TYR A 91 -20.62 12.85 10.54
C TYR A 91 -21.41 11.55 10.79
N CYS A 92 -20.76 10.39 10.57
CA CYS A 92 -21.40 9.09 10.76
C CYS A 92 -21.88 8.89 12.20
N ILE A 93 -21.06 9.24 13.19
CA ILE A 93 -21.43 9.15 14.61
C ILE A 93 -22.65 10.06 14.91
N LYS A 94 -22.63 11.32 14.45
CA LYS A 94 -23.73 12.26 14.69
C LYS A 94 -25.05 11.80 14.07
N LYS A 95 -24.99 11.10 12.93
CA LYS A 95 -26.17 10.61 12.18
C LYS A 95 -26.53 9.18 12.53
N GLU A 96 -25.80 8.54 13.46
CA GLU A 96 -25.96 7.12 13.83
C GLU A 96 -25.87 6.16 12.63
N ILE A 97 -25.00 6.51 11.66
CA ILE A 97 -24.75 5.77 10.43
C ILE A 97 -23.62 4.77 10.67
N LYS A 98 -23.82 3.50 10.29
CA LYS A 98 -22.77 2.49 10.24
C LYS A 98 -21.79 2.80 9.12
N PHE A 99 -20.50 2.52 9.35
CA PHE A 99 -19.43 2.73 8.38
C PHE A 99 -18.30 1.74 8.61
N THR A 100 -17.46 1.57 7.60
CA THR A 100 -16.22 0.79 7.68
C THR A 100 -15.00 1.70 7.55
N THR A 101 -13.86 1.22 8.03
CA THR A 101 -12.57 1.91 7.92
C THR A 101 -11.51 0.94 7.42
N ALA A 102 -10.33 1.46 7.01
CA ALA A 102 -9.15 0.66 6.70
C ALA A 102 -7.93 1.16 7.46
N PHE A 103 -7.01 0.23 7.75
CA PHE A 103 -5.70 0.51 8.31
C PHE A 103 -4.63 0.21 7.25
N HIS A 104 -4.17 1.23 6.56
CA HIS A 104 -3.20 1.08 5.47
C HIS A 104 -1.75 1.31 5.89
N THR A 105 -1.53 2.16 6.88
CA THR A 105 -0.18 2.67 7.20
C THR A 105 0.05 2.66 8.70
N LYS A 106 1.22 2.18 9.11
CA LYS A 106 1.68 2.25 10.51
C LYS A 106 2.14 3.68 10.85
N PHE A 107 1.21 4.65 10.82
CA PHE A 107 1.52 6.05 11.15
C PHE A 107 2.21 6.24 12.50
N PRO A 108 1.88 5.51 13.58
CA PRO A 108 2.58 5.65 14.84
C PRO A 108 4.08 5.40 14.74
N GLU A 109 4.52 4.43 13.95
CA GLU A 109 5.94 4.14 13.71
C GLU A 109 6.62 5.27 12.94
N ILE A 110 5.94 5.84 11.96
CA ILE A 110 6.46 6.97 11.18
C ILE A 110 6.62 8.20 12.08
N LEU A 111 5.60 8.52 12.89
CA LEU A 111 5.65 9.64 13.83
C LEU A 111 6.71 9.42 14.93
N HIS A 112 6.84 8.20 15.40
CA HIS A 112 7.90 7.86 16.37
C HIS A 112 9.29 8.06 15.78
N ALA A 113 9.52 7.57 14.55
CA ALA A 113 10.80 7.71 13.88
C ALA A 113 11.15 9.18 13.54
N ALA A 114 10.15 9.98 13.16
CA ALA A 114 10.36 11.37 12.74
C ALA A 114 10.39 12.38 13.91
N LEU A 115 9.57 12.17 14.94
CA LEU A 115 9.28 13.15 15.99
C LEU A 115 9.43 12.59 17.41
N ASN A 116 9.88 11.35 17.55
CA ASN A 116 10.01 10.63 18.81
C ASN A 116 8.71 10.57 19.66
N VAL A 117 7.54 10.63 18.98
CA VAL A 117 6.23 10.49 19.63
C VAL A 117 6.10 9.07 20.17
N PRO A 118 5.69 8.86 21.44
CA PRO A 118 5.53 7.52 21.98
C PRO A 118 4.52 6.69 21.17
N LEU A 119 4.90 5.49 20.75
CA LEU A 119 4.05 4.59 19.96
C LEU A 119 2.67 4.35 20.59
N ALA A 120 2.63 4.25 21.93
CA ALA A 120 1.38 4.04 22.68
C ALA A 120 0.36 5.17 22.43
N TRP A 121 0.80 6.41 22.32
CA TRP A 121 -0.09 7.56 22.05
C TRP A 121 -0.63 7.53 20.61
N GLY A 122 0.25 7.24 19.65
CA GLY A 122 -0.15 7.09 18.25
C GLY A 122 -1.21 5.99 18.08
N TYR A 123 -0.97 4.82 18.67
CA TYR A 123 -1.93 3.72 18.61
C TYR A 123 -3.21 3.99 19.42
N ALA A 124 -3.14 4.71 20.53
CA ALA A 124 -4.34 5.12 21.26
C ALA A 124 -5.23 6.06 20.43
N LEU A 125 -4.63 7.00 19.69
CA LEU A 125 -5.34 7.89 18.78
C LEU A 125 -6.01 7.09 17.65
N LEU A 126 -5.28 6.19 16.97
CA LEU A 126 -5.84 5.38 15.89
C LEU A 126 -6.92 4.42 16.40
N ARG A 127 -6.71 3.78 17.57
CA ARG A 127 -7.74 2.95 18.19
C ARG A 127 -9.01 3.75 18.48
N ASN A 128 -8.91 5.00 18.97
CA ASN A 128 -10.06 5.87 19.15
C ASN A 128 -10.75 6.20 17.82
N PHE A 129 -9.97 6.42 16.75
CA PHE A 129 -10.51 6.65 15.41
C PHE A 129 -11.34 5.48 14.92
N HIS A 130 -10.80 4.26 15.00
CA HIS A 130 -11.44 3.05 14.47
C HIS A 130 -12.53 2.48 15.38
N LYS A 131 -12.55 2.83 16.68
CA LYS A 131 -13.47 2.24 17.68
C LYS A 131 -14.95 2.21 17.27
N PRO A 132 -15.55 3.27 16.68
CA PRO A 132 -16.96 3.26 16.27
C PRO A 132 -17.23 2.58 14.92
N SER A 133 -16.18 2.15 14.21
CA SER A 133 -16.31 1.46 12.93
C SER A 133 -16.94 0.08 13.10
N SER A 134 -17.82 -0.30 12.18
CA SER A 134 -18.44 -1.64 12.13
C SER A 134 -17.47 -2.70 11.56
N GLY A 135 -16.41 -2.28 10.90
CA GLY A 135 -15.34 -3.14 10.38
C GLY A 135 -14.09 -2.33 10.07
N VAL A 136 -12.93 -2.79 10.52
CA VAL A 136 -11.62 -2.22 10.23
C VAL A 136 -10.89 -3.16 9.28
N MET A 137 -10.73 -2.78 8.03
CA MET A 137 -10.07 -3.60 7.01
C MET A 137 -8.56 -3.52 7.16
N VAL A 138 -7.90 -4.68 7.21
CA VAL A 138 -6.47 -4.80 7.54
C VAL A 138 -5.76 -5.67 6.50
N PRO A 139 -4.61 -5.23 5.94
CA PRO A 139 -4.03 -5.84 4.75
C PRO A 139 -3.35 -7.20 4.97
N THR A 140 -2.86 -7.49 6.18
CA THR A 140 -2.11 -8.72 6.47
C THR A 140 -2.48 -9.33 7.82
N GLN A 141 -2.29 -10.64 7.95
CA GLN A 141 -2.51 -11.35 9.22
C GLN A 141 -1.56 -10.87 10.33
N GLY A 142 -0.32 -10.48 9.97
CA GLY A 142 0.64 -9.92 10.93
C GLY A 142 0.15 -8.60 11.52
N VAL A 143 -0.29 -7.66 10.66
CA VAL A 143 -0.86 -6.37 11.11
C VAL A 143 -2.16 -6.58 11.89
N LEU A 144 -3.01 -7.53 11.46
CA LEU A 144 -4.25 -7.85 12.18
C LEU A 144 -3.96 -8.30 13.61
N ARG A 145 -3.06 -9.27 13.80
CA ARG A 145 -2.64 -9.73 15.14
C ARG A 145 -2.05 -8.59 15.98
N MET A 146 -1.21 -7.75 15.37
CA MET A 146 -0.59 -6.60 16.04
C MET A 146 -1.64 -5.58 16.53
N LEU A 147 -2.67 -5.30 15.74
CA LEU A 147 -3.76 -4.40 16.11
C LEU A 147 -4.67 -5.00 17.18
N ASP A 148 -4.98 -6.30 17.08
CA ASP A 148 -5.78 -7.03 18.10
C ASP A 148 -5.10 -6.98 19.47
N GLN A 149 -3.80 -7.27 19.54
CA GLN A 149 -2.98 -7.16 20.75
C GLN A 149 -2.97 -5.74 21.35
N ARG A 150 -3.18 -4.70 20.51
CA ARG A 150 -3.30 -3.30 20.93
C ARG A 150 -4.74 -2.89 21.26
N GLY A 151 -5.67 -3.84 21.30
CA GLY A 151 -7.06 -3.64 21.69
C GLY A 151 -7.95 -2.99 20.64
N PHE A 152 -7.58 -3.07 19.35
CA PHE A 152 -8.51 -2.74 18.27
C PHE A 152 -9.61 -3.80 18.18
N ARG A 153 -10.78 -3.41 17.67
CA ARG A 153 -11.95 -4.29 17.55
C ARG A 153 -12.45 -4.29 16.10
N ASN A 154 -13.32 -5.25 15.79
CA ASN A 154 -13.97 -5.38 14.48
C ASN A 154 -12.99 -5.49 13.30
N LEU A 155 -11.81 -6.08 13.53
CA LEU A 155 -10.78 -6.28 12.52
C LEU A 155 -11.27 -7.27 11.46
N ARG A 156 -11.04 -6.92 10.17
CA ARG A 156 -11.41 -7.71 9.00
C ARG A 156 -10.18 -7.85 8.10
N SER A 157 -9.84 -9.06 7.72
CA SER A 157 -8.75 -9.29 6.76
C SER A 157 -9.17 -8.79 5.38
N TRP A 158 -8.34 -7.99 4.74
CA TRP A 158 -8.58 -7.47 3.39
C TRP A 158 -7.27 -7.42 2.61
N THR A 159 -7.04 -8.40 1.76
CA THR A 159 -5.86 -8.49 0.91
C THR A 159 -5.86 -7.42 -0.19
N HIS A 160 -4.75 -7.32 -0.91
CA HIS A 160 -4.62 -6.48 -2.09
C HIS A 160 -4.32 -7.34 -3.31
N GLY A 161 -4.36 -6.75 -4.50
CA GLY A 161 -4.08 -7.40 -5.76
C GLY A 161 -2.96 -6.74 -6.54
N VAL A 162 -2.66 -7.32 -7.70
CA VAL A 162 -1.77 -6.75 -8.71
C VAL A 162 -2.41 -6.81 -10.09
N ASP A 163 -2.15 -5.82 -10.92
CA ASP A 163 -2.59 -5.81 -12.31
C ASP A 163 -1.65 -6.66 -13.16
N MET A 164 -2.07 -7.91 -13.40
CA MET A 164 -1.29 -8.91 -14.13
C MET A 164 -1.17 -8.60 -15.63
N SER A 165 -1.98 -7.71 -16.18
CA SER A 165 -1.92 -7.27 -17.58
C SER A 165 -0.89 -6.15 -17.76
N LEU A 166 -0.84 -5.23 -16.81
CA LEU A 166 0.14 -4.16 -16.81
C LEU A 166 1.54 -4.68 -16.45
N PHE A 167 1.65 -5.47 -15.39
CA PHE A 167 2.90 -6.09 -14.96
C PHE A 167 3.06 -7.47 -15.61
N ALA A 168 3.42 -7.44 -16.90
CA ALA A 168 3.49 -8.64 -17.73
C ALA A 168 4.72 -9.49 -17.41
N TYR A 169 4.54 -10.80 -17.45
CA TYR A 169 5.60 -11.78 -17.24
C TYR A 169 6.55 -11.87 -18.43
N HIS A 170 7.84 -11.96 -18.12
CA HIS A 170 8.90 -12.27 -19.07
C HIS A 170 9.76 -13.40 -18.51
N GLU A 171 9.96 -14.45 -19.31
CA GLU A 171 10.76 -15.63 -18.91
C GLU A 171 12.22 -15.27 -18.63
N GLN A 172 12.75 -14.30 -19.39
CA GLN A 172 14.09 -13.75 -19.20
C GLN A 172 13.98 -12.25 -18.91
N PRO A 173 14.92 -11.67 -18.15
CA PRO A 173 14.97 -10.22 -17.95
C PRO A 173 15.06 -9.49 -19.29
N THR A 174 14.23 -8.48 -19.47
CA THR A 174 14.19 -7.67 -20.69
C THR A 174 15.29 -6.60 -20.70
N ILE A 175 15.53 -5.98 -21.86
CA ILE A 175 16.39 -4.80 -21.94
C ILE A 175 15.49 -3.56 -21.94
N HIS A 176 15.67 -2.70 -20.97
CA HIS A 176 14.91 -1.46 -20.87
C HIS A 176 15.69 -0.31 -21.54
N PRO A 177 15.07 0.51 -22.41
CA PRO A 177 15.76 1.60 -23.13
C PRO A 177 16.50 2.59 -22.19
N LEU A 178 15.91 2.94 -21.05
CA LEU A 178 16.52 3.85 -20.06
C LEU A 178 17.70 3.20 -19.30
N LEU A 179 17.78 1.88 -19.25
CA LEU A 179 18.83 1.15 -18.55
C LEU A 179 19.98 0.79 -19.48
N GLY A 180 19.69 0.54 -20.75
CA GLY A 180 20.69 0.04 -21.70
C GLY A 180 21.22 -1.34 -21.29
N VAL A 181 22.48 -1.60 -21.64
CA VAL A 181 23.18 -2.82 -21.24
C VAL A 181 23.84 -2.60 -19.88
N LEU A 182 23.35 -3.26 -18.84
CA LEU A 182 23.88 -3.18 -17.48
C LEU A 182 24.63 -4.46 -17.10
N ALA A 183 25.63 -4.31 -16.23
CA ALA A 183 26.27 -5.47 -15.59
C ALA A 183 25.25 -6.21 -14.72
N ARG A 184 25.12 -7.49 -14.92
CA ARG A 184 24.20 -8.37 -14.18
C ARG A 184 24.86 -8.99 -12.95
N PRO A 185 24.08 -9.36 -11.92
CA PRO A 185 22.64 -9.16 -11.83
C PRO A 185 22.20 -7.72 -11.59
N VAL A 186 21.03 -7.33 -12.12
CA VAL A 186 20.41 -6.05 -11.89
C VAL A 186 19.52 -6.13 -10.67
N SER A 187 19.93 -5.48 -9.59
CA SER A 187 19.17 -5.38 -8.34
C SER A 187 18.34 -4.10 -8.33
N LEU A 188 17.03 -4.21 -8.16
CA LEU A 188 16.09 -3.10 -8.22
C LEU A 188 15.51 -2.75 -6.85
N PHE A 189 15.46 -1.47 -6.53
CA PHE A 189 14.65 -0.88 -5.46
C PHE A 189 13.60 0.04 -6.07
N VAL A 190 12.34 -0.07 -5.62
CA VAL A 190 11.27 0.83 -5.99
C VAL A 190 10.58 1.34 -4.74
N GLY A 191 10.47 2.66 -4.60
CA GLY A 191 9.77 3.25 -3.48
C GLY A 191 10.23 4.67 -3.13
N ARG A 192 9.58 5.24 -2.12
CA ARG A 192 9.95 6.56 -1.59
C ARG A 192 11.36 6.52 -0.99
N LEU A 193 12.18 7.53 -1.31
CA LEU A 193 13.53 7.66 -0.76
C LEU A 193 13.46 8.32 0.63
N SER A 194 13.12 7.53 1.64
CA SER A 194 12.84 7.96 3.01
C SER A 194 13.36 6.95 4.04
N TYR A 195 13.48 7.38 5.29
CA TYR A 195 14.03 6.57 6.38
C TYR A 195 13.25 5.28 6.62
N GLU A 196 11.92 5.32 6.58
CA GLU A 196 11.07 4.15 6.81
C GLU A 196 11.24 3.06 5.75
N LYS A 197 11.66 3.43 4.53
CA LYS A 197 11.96 2.48 3.45
C LYS A 197 13.37 1.88 3.55
N ASN A 198 14.20 2.38 4.46
CA ASN A 198 15.52 1.83 4.79
C ASN A 198 16.39 1.56 3.54
N ILE A 199 16.32 2.48 2.57
CA ILE A 199 17.01 2.32 1.27
C ILE A 199 18.52 2.17 1.42
N GLU A 200 19.12 2.76 2.45
CA GLU A 200 20.56 2.64 2.69
C GLU A 200 21.01 1.20 2.90
N ALA A 201 20.19 0.36 3.53
CA ALA A 201 20.48 -1.06 3.66
C ALA A 201 20.60 -1.75 2.30
N PHE A 202 19.80 -1.35 1.30
CA PHE A 202 19.95 -1.84 -0.08
C PHE A 202 21.24 -1.29 -0.74
N LEU A 203 21.50 0.01 -0.59
CA LEU A 203 22.63 0.67 -1.24
C LEU A 203 23.99 0.15 -0.72
N GLN A 204 24.03 -0.22 0.56
CA GLN A 204 25.22 -0.75 1.24
C GLN A 204 25.48 -2.24 1.02
N LEU A 205 24.55 -2.99 0.39
CA LEU A 205 24.78 -4.40 0.09
C LEU A 205 26.04 -4.54 -0.79
N ASP A 206 26.98 -5.35 -0.35
CA ASP A 206 28.15 -5.73 -1.18
C ASP A 206 27.75 -6.88 -2.11
N THR A 207 27.25 -6.50 -3.29
CA THR A 207 26.73 -7.43 -4.30
C THR A 207 27.29 -7.11 -5.68
N PRO A 208 27.54 -8.12 -6.52
CA PRO A 208 27.93 -7.89 -7.91
C PRO A 208 26.81 -7.24 -8.71
N GLY A 209 27.15 -6.76 -9.91
CA GLY A 209 26.19 -6.25 -10.88
C GLY A 209 25.81 -4.79 -10.66
N THR A 210 24.59 -4.44 -11.07
CA THR A 210 24.13 -3.04 -11.06
C THR A 210 22.98 -2.85 -10.08
N LYS A 211 23.06 -1.79 -9.28
CA LYS A 211 21.94 -1.33 -8.46
C LYS A 211 21.14 -0.25 -9.20
N VAL A 212 19.82 -0.44 -9.27
CA VAL A 212 18.87 0.48 -9.88
C VAL A 212 17.88 0.94 -8.82
N VAL A 213 17.63 2.24 -8.77
CA VAL A 213 16.68 2.86 -7.84
C VAL A 213 15.63 3.64 -8.61
N CYS A 214 14.36 3.30 -8.39
CA CYS A 214 13.21 3.99 -8.92
C CYS A 214 12.40 4.63 -7.78
N GLY A 215 12.28 5.95 -7.81
CA GLY A 215 11.55 6.72 -6.81
C GLY A 215 12.20 8.04 -6.47
N VAL A 216 11.46 8.84 -5.69
CA VAL A 216 11.89 10.15 -5.19
C VAL A 216 11.57 10.26 -3.70
N GLY A 217 12.21 11.19 -3.01
CA GLY A 217 11.95 11.41 -1.60
C GLY A 217 12.99 12.33 -0.94
N PRO A 218 12.81 12.64 0.36
CA PRO A 218 13.64 13.62 1.06
C PRO A 218 15.12 13.25 1.11
N LEU A 219 15.47 11.97 1.07
CA LEU A 219 16.86 11.50 1.08
C LEU A 219 17.52 11.50 -0.31
N GLY A 220 16.76 11.75 -1.39
CA GLY A 220 17.21 11.52 -2.76
C GLY A 220 18.47 12.27 -3.15
N ALA A 221 18.61 13.56 -2.80
CA ALA A 221 19.76 14.37 -3.16
C ALA A 221 21.04 13.84 -2.49
N SER A 222 21.02 13.65 -1.18
CA SER A 222 22.20 13.16 -0.41
C SER A 222 22.59 11.73 -0.78
N LEU A 223 21.62 10.87 -1.10
CA LEU A 223 21.90 9.50 -1.52
C LEU A 223 22.56 9.44 -2.89
N LYS A 224 22.09 10.25 -3.85
CA LYS A 224 22.72 10.34 -5.18
C LYS A 224 24.18 10.78 -5.12
N GLU A 225 24.48 11.73 -4.25
CA GLU A 225 25.85 12.20 -4.03
C GLU A 225 26.74 11.11 -3.41
N ARG A 226 26.25 10.39 -2.41
CA ARG A 226 26.99 9.33 -1.72
C ARG A 226 27.14 8.03 -2.54
N TYR A 227 26.22 7.77 -3.45
CA TYR A 227 26.19 6.53 -4.26
C TYR A 227 26.13 6.84 -5.77
N PRO A 228 27.16 7.47 -6.36
CA PRO A 228 27.17 7.92 -7.76
C PRO A 228 27.13 6.78 -8.78
N LEU A 229 27.52 5.56 -8.40
CA LEU A 229 27.53 4.38 -9.28
C LEU A 229 26.14 3.73 -9.41
N VAL A 230 25.16 4.11 -8.58
CA VAL A 230 23.79 3.61 -8.64
C VAL A 230 23.04 4.26 -9.81
N ARG A 231 22.25 3.47 -10.51
CA ARG A 231 21.38 3.99 -11.58
C ARG A 231 20.08 4.54 -10.99
N TRP A 232 19.95 5.86 -10.96
CA TRP A 232 18.80 6.57 -10.41
C TRP A 232 17.84 6.94 -11.52
N LEU A 233 16.59 6.40 -11.52
CA LEU A 233 15.57 6.64 -12.55
C LEU A 233 14.55 7.72 -12.18
N GLY A 234 14.51 8.13 -10.89
CA GLY A 234 13.47 9.04 -10.42
C GLY A 234 12.11 8.38 -10.32
N ASN A 235 11.05 9.16 -10.45
CA ASN A 235 9.67 8.65 -10.46
C ASN A 235 9.28 8.33 -11.91
N LEU A 236 8.73 7.15 -12.14
CA LEU A 236 8.29 6.67 -13.44
C LEU A 236 6.78 6.45 -13.45
N PRO A 237 6.10 6.62 -14.60
CA PRO A 237 4.76 6.11 -14.83
C PRO A 237 4.69 4.60 -14.64
N ARG A 238 3.51 4.05 -14.36
CA ARG A 238 3.36 2.63 -14.02
C ARG A 238 3.71 1.67 -15.16
N ASP A 239 3.45 2.06 -16.39
CA ASP A 239 3.80 1.31 -17.61
C ASP A 239 5.33 1.24 -17.81
N GLU A 240 6.04 2.34 -17.65
CA GLU A 240 7.50 2.36 -17.68
C GLU A 240 8.10 1.59 -16.50
N LEU A 241 7.48 1.71 -15.31
CA LEU A 241 7.90 0.97 -14.12
C LEU A 241 7.76 -0.55 -14.30
N ALA A 242 6.70 -1.00 -14.98
CA ALA A 242 6.52 -2.41 -15.32
C ALA A 242 7.69 -2.95 -16.18
N LEU A 243 8.16 -2.17 -17.14
CA LEU A 243 9.32 -2.53 -17.95
C LEU A 243 10.62 -2.56 -17.14
N VAL A 244 10.77 -1.67 -16.15
CA VAL A 244 11.93 -1.68 -15.24
C VAL A 244 11.90 -2.93 -14.35
N TYR A 245 10.75 -3.32 -13.83
CA TYR A 245 10.62 -4.60 -13.10
C TYR A 245 10.99 -5.78 -13.98
N ALA A 246 10.48 -5.83 -15.20
CA ALA A 246 10.76 -6.92 -16.15
C ALA A 246 12.26 -7.02 -16.51
N ALA A 247 12.98 -5.90 -16.52
CA ALA A 247 14.41 -5.85 -16.83
C ALA A 247 15.31 -6.24 -15.65
N ALA A 248 14.81 -6.25 -14.42
CA ALA A 248 15.57 -6.60 -13.22
C ALA A 248 15.71 -8.13 -13.05
N ASP A 249 16.82 -8.55 -12.45
CA ASP A 249 17.05 -9.93 -12.00
C ASP A 249 16.45 -10.18 -10.61
N LEU A 250 16.43 -9.13 -9.78
CA LEU A 250 16.01 -9.19 -8.39
C LEU A 250 15.41 -7.87 -7.93
N PHE A 251 14.32 -7.95 -7.18
CA PHE A 251 13.75 -6.81 -6.44
C PHE A 251 14.12 -6.91 -4.95
N VAL A 252 14.58 -5.80 -4.36
CA VAL A 252 14.98 -5.77 -2.96
C VAL A 252 14.06 -4.84 -2.18
N LEU A 253 13.29 -5.40 -1.24
CA LEU A 253 12.51 -4.64 -0.27
C LEU A 253 13.26 -4.54 1.05
N SER A 254 13.93 -3.42 1.25
CA SER A 254 14.76 -3.18 2.44
C SER A 254 13.99 -2.59 3.63
N SER A 255 12.69 -2.34 3.51
CA SER A 255 11.85 -1.81 4.60
C SER A 255 11.80 -2.77 5.80
N LYS A 256 12.00 -2.24 7.02
CA LYS A 256 11.80 -2.96 8.29
C LYS A 256 10.38 -2.81 8.86
N SER A 257 9.55 -2.02 8.20
CA SER A 257 8.14 -1.82 8.53
C SER A 257 7.35 -1.68 7.23
N GLU A 258 6.63 -2.74 6.88
CA GLU A 258 5.80 -2.76 5.68
C GLU A 258 4.44 -3.39 6.02
N THR A 259 3.36 -2.72 5.67
CA THR A 259 2.01 -3.22 5.94
C THR A 259 1.57 -4.28 4.96
N PHE A 260 1.89 -4.12 3.67
CA PHE A 260 1.64 -5.09 2.61
C PHE A 260 2.77 -5.12 1.59
N GLY A 261 3.04 -4.00 0.90
CA GLY A 261 4.12 -3.88 -0.09
C GLY A 261 3.70 -4.26 -1.50
N LEU A 262 2.79 -3.50 -2.13
CA LEU A 262 2.33 -3.71 -3.51
C LEU A 262 3.49 -3.85 -4.52
N VAL A 263 4.57 -3.11 -4.33
CA VAL A 263 5.78 -3.16 -5.16
C VAL A 263 6.41 -4.55 -5.27
N MET A 264 6.23 -5.40 -4.23
CA MET A 264 6.67 -6.80 -4.31
C MET A 264 5.80 -7.58 -5.30
N LEU A 265 4.47 -7.39 -5.24
CA LEU A 265 3.56 -8.05 -6.18
C LEU A 265 3.79 -7.60 -7.61
N GLU A 266 4.06 -6.31 -7.81
CA GLU A 266 4.40 -5.74 -9.12
C GLU A 266 5.67 -6.38 -9.70
N ALA A 267 6.74 -6.48 -8.90
CA ALA A 267 7.97 -7.16 -9.28
C ALA A 267 7.72 -8.64 -9.62
N MET A 268 7.05 -9.36 -8.72
CA MET A 268 6.76 -10.79 -8.89
C MET A 268 5.85 -11.06 -10.09
N ALA A 269 4.89 -10.17 -10.38
CA ALA A 269 4.04 -10.27 -11.55
C ALA A 269 4.86 -10.20 -12.85
N CYS A 270 5.92 -9.40 -12.89
CA CYS A 270 6.89 -9.38 -14.00
C CYS A 270 7.86 -10.57 -13.99
N GLY A 271 7.75 -11.48 -13.01
CA GLY A 271 8.66 -12.61 -12.84
C GLY A 271 9.95 -12.25 -12.07
N THR A 272 10.05 -11.10 -11.47
CA THR A 272 11.24 -10.67 -10.73
C THR A 272 11.14 -11.10 -9.28
N PRO A 273 12.01 -12.01 -8.81
CA PRO A 273 11.96 -12.52 -7.45
C PRO A 273 12.31 -11.44 -6.42
N VAL A 274 11.86 -11.63 -5.18
CA VAL A 274 11.95 -10.63 -4.11
C VAL A 274 12.88 -11.06 -3.01
N ALA A 275 13.82 -10.20 -2.60
CA ALA A 275 14.59 -10.30 -1.37
C ALA A 275 14.05 -9.31 -0.33
N ALA A 276 13.73 -9.77 0.88
CA ALA A 276 13.19 -8.89 1.91
C ALA A 276 13.51 -9.36 3.35
N TYR A 277 13.32 -8.44 4.31
CA TYR A 277 13.25 -8.80 5.72
C TYR A 277 11.93 -9.51 6.04
N PRO A 278 11.90 -10.43 7.05
CA PRO A 278 10.69 -11.15 7.46
C PRO A 278 9.77 -10.26 8.33
N VAL A 279 9.19 -9.23 7.74
CA VAL A 279 8.21 -8.32 8.34
C VAL A 279 6.82 -8.59 7.77
N ASP A 280 5.77 -7.98 8.35
CA ASP A 280 4.36 -8.34 8.08
C ASP A 280 3.98 -8.46 6.60
N GLY A 281 4.31 -7.47 5.77
CA GLY A 281 4.02 -7.49 4.35
C GLY A 281 4.72 -8.62 3.60
N PRO A 282 6.07 -8.70 3.62
CA PRO A 282 6.82 -9.81 3.04
C PRO A 282 6.42 -11.20 3.55
N LEU A 283 6.13 -11.35 4.86
CA LEU A 283 5.63 -12.61 5.42
C LEU A 283 4.28 -13.03 4.83
N GLU A 284 3.39 -12.07 4.57
CA GLU A 284 2.10 -12.33 3.93
C GLU A 284 2.27 -12.69 2.45
N VAL A 285 3.06 -11.87 1.74
CA VAL A 285 3.21 -12.01 0.28
C VAL A 285 4.04 -13.23 -0.09
N LEU A 286 5.18 -13.47 0.56
CA LEU A 286 6.09 -14.57 0.25
C LEU A 286 5.81 -15.85 1.05
N GLY A 287 4.92 -15.77 2.07
CA GLY A 287 4.58 -16.89 2.93
C GLY A 287 5.54 -17.08 4.10
N GLN A 288 5.09 -17.83 5.12
CA GLN A 288 5.83 -18.09 6.36
C GLN A 288 6.53 -19.45 6.36
N SER A 289 6.52 -20.19 5.27
CA SER A 289 6.99 -21.57 5.24
C SER A 289 8.49 -21.67 5.54
N SER A 290 8.81 -22.43 6.54
CA SER A 290 10.17 -22.86 6.87
C SER A 290 10.74 -23.70 5.72
N GLY A 291 11.48 -23.08 4.81
CA GLY A 291 12.23 -23.78 3.79
C GLY A 291 12.22 -23.22 2.38
N ALA A 292 11.14 -22.63 1.90
CA ALA A 292 11.11 -21.97 0.60
C ALA A 292 10.11 -20.80 0.63
N ALA A 293 10.61 -19.59 0.54
CA ALA A 293 9.76 -18.43 0.29
C ALA A 293 9.22 -18.52 -1.13
N LEU A 294 7.91 -18.39 -1.30
CA LEU A 294 7.25 -18.50 -2.58
C LEU A 294 7.54 -17.24 -3.43
N GLY A 295 8.34 -17.37 -4.48
CA GLY A 295 8.66 -16.29 -5.40
C GLY A 295 9.70 -15.28 -4.89
N GLY A 296 10.49 -15.64 -3.87
CA GLY A 296 11.53 -14.78 -3.30
C GLY A 296 12.22 -15.41 -2.10
N ALA A 297 12.89 -14.59 -1.28
CA ALA A 297 13.54 -15.04 -0.05
C ALA A 297 13.40 -14.03 1.08
N LEU A 298 13.19 -14.53 2.29
CA LEU A 298 13.13 -13.77 3.54
C LEU A 298 14.30 -14.15 4.44
N HIS A 299 15.01 -13.14 4.96
CA HIS A 299 16.06 -13.35 5.94
C HIS A 299 16.33 -12.07 6.76
N ASN A 300 16.76 -12.22 8.02
CA ASN A 300 17.12 -11.08 8.88
C ASN A 300 18.41 -10.37 8.42
N ASP A 301 19.27 -11.07 7.70
CA ASP A 301 20.36 -10.50 6.94
C ASP A 301 19.95 -10.34 5.47
N LEU A 302 19.90 -9.10 4.99
CA LEU A 302 19.40 -8.78 3.65
C LEU A 302 20.32 -9.32 2.54
N LEU A 303 21.63 -9.46 2.79
CA LEU A 303 22.57 -10.04 1.85
C LEU A 303 22.27 -11.53 1.62
N THR A 304 21.99 -12.26 2.70
CA THR A 304 21.55 -13.66 2.61
C THR A 304 20.23 -13.79 1.87
N ALA A 305 19.25 -12.88 2.13
CA ALA A 305 18.00 -12.85 1.37
C ALA A 305 18.25 -12.61 -0.12
N TRP A 306 19.18 -11.70 -0.45
CA TRP A 306 19.56 -11.36 -1.81
C TRP A 306 20.08 -12.59 -2.59
N TYR A 307 21.08 -13.31 -2.06
CA TYR A 307 21.62 -14.49 -2.73
C TYR A 307 20.61 -15.61 -2.90
N ARG A 308 19.75 -15.85 -1.90
CA ARG A 308 18.71 -16.86 -1.96
C ARG A 308 17.63 -16.50 -2.99
N ALA A 309 17.20 -15.25 -3.03
CA ALA A 309 16.16 -14.78 -3.94
C ALA A 309 16.65 -14.79 -5.40
N LEU A 310 17.92 -14.49 -5.66
CA LEU A 310 18.51 -14.55 -7.00
C LEU A 310 18.46 -15.96 -7.61
N ALA A 311 18.43 -17.01 -6.79
CA ALA A 311 18.32 -18.38 -7.23
C ALA A 311 16.87 -18.83 -7.52
N VAL A 312 15.86 -18.00 -7.20
CA VAL A 312 14.44 -18.31 -7.40
C VAL A 312 14.07 -18.14 -8.87
N PRO A 313 13.47 -19.15 -9.51
CA PRO A 313 13.02 -19.06 -10.90
C PRO A 313 11.95 -17.98 -11.09
N ARG A 314 12.02 -17.22 -12.19
CA ARG A 314 11.08 -16.14 -12.49
C ARG A 314 9.62 -16.60 -12.52
N HIS A 315 9.35 -17.79 -13.06
CA HIS A 315 7.99 -18.34 -13.10
C HIS A 315 7.41 -18.60 -11.69
N GLU A 316 8.22 -18.94 -10.70
CA GLU A 316 7.75 -19.11 -9.31
C GLU A 316 7.31 -17.77 -8.71
N ALA A 317 8.05 -16.68 -8.98
CA ALA A 317 7.65 -15.34 -8.59
C ALA A 317 6.29 -14.98 -9.23
N ARG A 318 6.14 -15.21 -10.53
CA ARG A 318 4.87 -14.99 -11.25
C ARG A 318 3.73 -15.82 -10.67
N ASN A 319 3.93 -17.12 -10.46
CA ASN A 319 2.90 -18.01 -9.91
C ASN A 319 2.43 -17.54 -8.53
N ARG A 320 3.35 -17.05 -7.70
CA ARG A 320 2.98 -16.49 -6.40
C ARG A 320 2.17 -15.20 -6.52
N ALA A 321 2.53 -14.29 -7.43
CA ALA A 321 1.79 -13.04 -7.65
C ALA A 321 0.35 -13.30 -8.10
N GLN A 322 0.08 -14.36 -8.87
CA GLN A 322 -1.26 -14.71 -9.37
C GLN A 322 -2.26 -15.01 -8.25
N VAL A 323 -1.79 -15.38 -7.06
CA VAL A 323 -2.67 -15.62 -5.90
C VAL A 323 -3.33 -14.31 -5.42
N PHE A 324 -2.76 -13.16 -5.77
CA PHE A 324 -3.19 -11.84 -5.33
C PHE A 324 -3.92 -11.10 -6.45
N SER A 325 -5.23 -11.23 -6.53
CA SER A 325 -6.04 -10.57 -7.56
C SER A 325 -6.87 -9.43 -6.99
N TRP A 326 -7.02 -8.35 -7.77
CA TRP A 326 -7.92 -7.26 -7.42
C TRP A 326 -9.39 -7.71 -7.35
N THR A 327 -9.80 -8.66 -8.18
CA THR A 327 -11.15 -9.24 -8.14
C THR A 327 -11.44 -9.90 -6.80
N GLN A 328 -10.49 -10.67 -6.25
CA GLN A 328 -10.64 -11.25 -4.91
C GLN A 328 -10.63 -10.19 -3.81
N ALA A 329 -9.71 -9.24 -3.88
CA ALA A 329 -9.62 -8.14 -2.92
C ALA A 329 -10.92 -7.32 -2.88
N THR A 330 -11.52 -7.04 -4.05
CA THR A 330 -12.78 -6.32 -4.18
C THR A 330 -13.96 -7.11 -3.63
N ARG A 331 -14.00 -8.44 -3.86
CA ARG A 331 -15.02 -9.29 -3.25
C ARG A 331 -14.96 -9.25 -1.72
N MET A 332 -13.77 -9.41 -1.14
CA MET A 332 -13.58 -9.30 0.31
C MET A 332 -13.98 -7.91 0.84
N PHE A 333 -13.66 -6.85 0.10
CA PHE A 333 -14.09 -5.49 0.45
C PHE A 333 -15.62 -5.39 0.53
N LEU A 334 -16.33 -5.87 -0.47
CA LEU A 334 -17.80 -5.86 -0.52
C LEU A 334 -18.43 -6.71 0.59
N GLU A 335 -17.87 -7.87 0.92
CA GLU A 335 -18.31 -8.72 2.03
C GLU A 335 -18.16 -8.05 3.39
N HIS A 336 -17.17 -7.17 3.54
CA HIS A 336 -16.92 -6.45 4.78
C HIS A 336 -17.61 -5.10 4.87
N LEU A 337 -18.11 -4.59 3.75
CA LEU A 337 -18.83 -3.33 3.69
C LEU A 337 -20.18 -3.45 4.43
N VAL A 338 -20.58 -2.40 5.14
CA VAL A 338 -21.83 -2.41 5.89
C VAL A 338 -22.80 -1.37 5.33
N PRO A 339 -24.09 -1.70 5.18
CA PRO A 339 -25.11 -0.73 4.79
C PRO A 339 -25.24 0.40 5.82
N VAL A 340 -25.49 1.64 5.35
CA VAL A 340 -25.70 2.81 6.22
C VAL A 340 -26.95 2.68 7.09
N ARG A 341 -27.95 1.95 6.61
CA ARG A 341 -29.18 1.61 7.35
C ARG A 341 -29.26 0.09 7.51
N SER A 342 -29.67 -0.38 8.67
CA SER A 342 -30.07 -1.78 8.81
C SER A 342 -31.26 -2.00 7.87
N VAL A 343 -31.10 -2.86 6.86
CA VAL A 343 -32.23 -3.38 6.12
C VAL A 343 -32.97 -4.23 7.14
N LEU A 344 -34.06 -3.71 7.72
CA LEU A 344 -35.02 -4.58 8.40
C LEU A 344 -35.50 -5.56 7.34
N PRO A 345 -35.47 -6.89 7.58
CA PRO A 345 -36.06 -7.82 6.66
C PRO A 345 -37.51 -7.37 6.44
N ALA A 346 -37.93 -7.25 5.17
CA ALA A 346 -39.34 -7.04 4.83
C ALA A 346 -40.11 -8.13 5.57
N GLY A 347 -40.99 -7.72 6.50
CA GLY A 347 -41.89 -8.65 7.15
C GLY A 347 -42.67 -9.42 6.07
N PRO A 348 -43.00 -10.68 6.31
CA PRO A 348 -43.84 -11.41 5.38
C PRO A 348 -45.19 -10.70 5.32
N ASP A 349 -45.59 -10.28 4.11
CA ASP A 349 -46.97 -9.89 3.78
C ASP A 349 -47.93 -11.09 3.89
#